data_4fd83d46ca0c0ce67599f045c2aeda58
#
_entry.id   4fd83d46ca0c0ce67599f045c2aeda58
#
_cell.length_a   1.000
_cell.length_b   1.000
_cell.length_c   1.000
_cell.angle_alpha   90.00
_cell.angle_beta   90.00
_cell.angle_gamma   90.00
#
_symmetry.space_group_name_H-M   'P 1'
#
loop_
_entity.id
_entity.type
_entity.pdbx_description
1 polymer ?
#
loop_
_entity_poly.entity_id
_entity_poly.type
_entity_poly.pdbx_seq_one_letter_code
_entity_poly.pdbx_strand_id
1 'polypeptide(L)'
;KLDGLEIEWDEDGNKELERTYKNGDLDGLWTNWYESGKKMYEGTYKNGKKNGLFTSWFENGQKKQEGLYKDGNLISYKYWNRDGSVKE
;
A
#
# COMPACT_ATOMS: atom_id res chain seq x y z
N LYS A 1 12.06 -14.70 -14.53
CA LYS A 1 11.20 -14.22 -13.45
C LYS A 1 11.46 -12.76 -13.17
N LEU A 2 10.41 -12.04 -12.76
CA LEU A 2 10.54 -10.62 -12.43
C LEU A 2 11.42 -10.42 -11.20
N ASP A 3 12.23 -9.40 -11.25
CA ASP A 3 13.14 -9.09 -10.17
C ASP A 3 13.38 -7.57 -10.17
N GLY A 4 13.22 -6.95 -9.00
CA GLY A 4 13.45 -5.53 -8.86
C GLY A 4 12.19 -4.69 -8.86
N LEU A 5 12.36 -3.39 -9.07
CA LEU A 5 11.32 -2.39 -8.95
C LEU A 5 10.50 -2.24 -10.24
N GLU A 6 9.18 -2.22 -10.10
CA GLU A 6 8.27 -1.94 -11.20
C GLU A 6 7.46 -0.69 -10.88
N ILE A 7 7.38 0.23 -11.84
CA ILE A 7 6.65 1.49 -11.65
C ILE A 7 5.65 1.65 -12.79
N GLU A 8 4.41 2.00 -12.46
CA GLU A 8 3.39 2.35 -13.44
C GLU A 8 3.10 3.83 -13.33
N TRP A 9 2.94 4.48 -14.47
CA TRP A 9 2.72 5.93 -14.56
C TRP A 9 1.36 6.21 -15.17
N ASP A 10 0.72 7.30 -14.75
CA ASP A 10 -0.54 7.71 -15.36
C ASP A 10 -0.25 8.53 -16.64
N GLU A 11 -1.31 8.95 -17.31
CA GLU A 11 -1.20 9.69 -18.57
C GLU A 11 -0.47 11.02 -18.42
N ASP A 12 -0.50 11.60 -17.23
CA ASP A 12 0.13 12.89 -16.96
C ASP A 12 1.58 12.75 -16.49
N GLY A 13 2.10 11.53 -16.45
CA GLY A 13 3.48 11.27 -16.05
C GLY A 13 3.70 11.16 -14.55
N ASN A 14 2.64 11.05 -13.77
CA ASN A 14 2.73 10.88 -12.32
C ASN A 14 2.74 9.41 -11.96
N LYS A 15 3.46 9.05 -10.91
CA LYS A 15 3.46 7.67 -10.43
C LYS A 15 2.07 7.27 -9.97
N GLU A 16 1.64 6.09 -10.37
CA GLU A 16 0.37 5.52 -9.97
C GLU A 16 0.57 4.32 -9.07
N LEU A 17 1.60 3.53 -9.37
CA LEU A 17 1.91 2.31 -8.65
C LEU A 17 3.42 2.05 -8.65
N GLU A 18 3.91 1.57 -7.52
CA GLU A 18 5.30 1.14 -7.40
C GLU A 18 5.31 -0.14 -6.57
N ARG A 19 6.01 -1.16 -7.06
CA ARG A 19 6.09 -2.44 -6.36
C ARG A 19 7.40 -3.13 -6.64
N THR A 20 7.81 -3.99 -5.73
CA THR A 20 9.09 -4.66 -5.79
C THR A 20 8.89 -6.17 -5.91
N TYR A 21 9.64 -6.79 -6.80
CA TYR A 21 9.62 -8.24 -7.03
C TYR A 21 10.96 -8.85 -6.72
N LYS A 22 10.93 -10.12 -6.33
CA LYS A 22 12.12 -10.93 -6.16
C LYS A 22 11.78 -12.35 -6.60
N ASN A 23 12.50 -12.84 -7.61
CA ASN A 23 12.27 -14.19 -8.15
C ASN A 23 10.83 -14.43 -8.57
N GLY A 24 10.17 -13.40 -9.08
CA GLY A 24 8.79 -13.49 -9.56
C GLY A 24 7.73 -13.22 -8.51
N ASP A 25 8.10 -13.13 -7.24
CA ASP A 25 7.16 -12.88 -6.16
C ASP A 25 7.27 -11.45 -5.66
N LEU A 26 6.16 -10.89 -5.21
CA LEU A 26 6.18 -9.58 -4.55
C LEU A 26 7.02 -9.70 -3.29
N ASP A 27 7.99 -8.81 -3.14
CA ASP A 27 8.90 -8.82 -2.01
C ASP A 27 9.42 -7.41 -1.79
N GLY A 28 8.90 -6.76 -0.76
CA GLY A 28 9.23 -5.37 -0.46
C GLY A 28 8.03 -4.48 -0.52
N LEU A 29 8.27 -3.20 -0.73
CA LEU A 29 7.25 -2.16 -0.64
C LEU A 29 6.32 -2.14 -1.84
N TRP A 30 5.05 -1.94 -1.56
CA TRP A 30 4.00 -1.72 -2.55
C TRP A 30 3.36 -0.38 -2.21
N THR A 31 3.31 0.56 -3.17
CA THR A 31 2.72 1.87 -2.95
C THR A 31 1.84 2.26 -4.14
N ASN A 32 0.63 2.77 -3.83
CA ASN A 32 -0.27 3.37 -4.81
C ASN A 32 -0.43 4.84 -4.47
N TRP A 33 -0.62 5.68 -5.49
CA TRP A 33 -0.83 7.12 -5.31
C TRP A 33 -2.12 7.58 -5.99
N TYR A 34 -2.72 8.61 -5.43
CA TYR A 34 -3.81 9.35 -6.06
C TYR A 34 -3.20 10.25 -7.14
N GLU A 35 -4.02 10.75 -8.04
CA GLU A 35 -3.58 11.69 -9.07
C GLU A 35 -2.91 12.92 -8.46
N SER A 36 -3.33 13.31 -7.27
CA SER A 36 -2.77 14.46 -6.55
C SER A 36 -1.32 14.28 -6.12
N GLY A 37 -0.81 13.05 -6.21
CA GLY A 37 0.53 12.73 -5.73
C GLY A 37 0.57 12.25 -4.29
N LYS A 38 -0.55 12.26 -3.60
CA LYS A 38 -0.63 11.76 -2.24
C LYS A 38 -0.77 10.24 -2.24
N LYS A 39 -0.22 9.60 -1.24
CA LYS A 39 -0.31 8.15 -1.14
C LYS A 39 -1.76 7.72 -0.94
N MET A 40 -2.14 6.67 -1.63
CA MET A 40 -3.46 6.04 -1.52
C MET A 40 -3.36 4.80 -0.63
N TYR A 41 -2.29 4.04 -0.79
CA TYR A 41 -2.14 2.73 -0.17
C TYR A 41 -0.67 2.36 -0.12
N GLU A 42 -0.24 1.75 0.98
CA GLU A 42 1.14 1.31 1.12
C GLU A 42 1.23 0.10 2.03
N GLY A 43 2.08 -0.85 1.68
CA GLY A 43 2.32 -2.02 2.50
C GLY A 43 3.57 -2.75 2.06
N THR A 44 3.93 -3.76 2.82
CA THR A 44 5.12 -4.55 2.56
C THR A 44 4.75 -6.00 2.32
N TYR A 45 5.34 -6.60 1.28
CA TYR A 45 5.18 -8.00 0.97
C TYR A 45 6.49 -8.75 1.25
N LYS A 46 6.36 -10.01 1.57
CA LYS A 46 7.50 -10.88 1.73
C LYS A 46 7.16 -12.24 1.13
N ASN A 47 7.94 -12.67 0.14
CA ASN A 47 7.72 -13.94 -0.56
C ASN A 47 6.29 -14.08 -1.08
N GLY A 48 5.75 -12.98 -1.62
CA GLY A 48 4.41 -12.97 -2.20
C GLY A 48 3.27 -12.78 -1.19
N LYS A 49 3.57 -12.74 0.08
CA LYS A 49 2.55 -12.62 1.13
C LYS A 49 2.63 -11.28 1.82
N LYS A 50 1.48 -10.77 2.24
CA LYS A 50 1.44 -9.53 3.02
C LYS A 50 2.14 -9.75 4.35
N ASN A 51 3.04 -8.85 4.69
CA ASN A 51 3.81 -8.97 5.92
C ASN A 51 4.14 -7.59 6.47
N GLY A 52 3.54 -7.25 7.59
CA GLY A 52 3.72 -5.94 8.21
C GLY A 52 2.50 -5.06 8.10
N LEU A 53 2.70 -3.77 8.19
CA LEU A 53 1.63 -2.79 8.22
C LEU A 53 1.18 -2.40 6.81
N PHE A 54 -0.13 -2.43 6.59
CA PHE A 54 -0.75 -1.97 5.35
C PHE A 54 -1.65 -0.79 5.68
N THR A 55 -1.43 0.33 5.04
CA THR A 55 -2.14 1.57 5.33
C THR A 55 -2.79 2.14 4.09
N SER A 56 -4.04 2.59 4.23
CA SER A 56 -4.77 3.30 3.17
C SER A 56 -5.08 4.70 3.67
N TRP A 57 -5.15 5.66 2.74
CA TRP A 57 -5.44 7.06 3.07
C TRP A 57 -6.59 7.56 2.22
N PHE A 58 -7.33 8.53 2.76
CA PHE A 58 -8.30 9.29 1.99
C PHE A 58 -7.54 10.33 1.16
N GLU A 59 -8.18 10.89 0.15
CA GLU A 59 -7.55 11.91 -0.68
C GLU A 59 -7.14 13.16 0.10
N ASN A 60 -7.79 13.41 1.24
CA ASN A 60 -7.43 14.54 2.09
C ASN A 60 -6.16 14.31 2.93
N GLY A 61 -5.55 13.12 2.79
CA GLY A 61 -4.32 12.78 3.50
C GLY A 61 -4.51 12.10 4.85
N GLN A 62 -5.74 12.02 5.32
CA GLN A 62 -6.04 11.33 6.58
C GLN A 62 -6.05 9.83 6.37
N LYS A 63 -5.62 9.07 7.37
CA LYS A 63 -5.66 7.61 7.29
C LYS A 63 -7.11 7.13 7.17
N LYS A 64 -7.32 6.12 6.33
CA LYS A 64 -8.60 5.49 6.12
C LYS A 64 -8.66 4.16 6.87
N GLN A 65 -7.63 3.36 6.74
CA GLN A 65 -7.55 2.08 7.43
C GLN A 65 -6.11 1.63 7.55
N GLU A 66 -5.89 0.73 8.50
CA GLU A 66 -4.57 0.19 8.76
C GLU A 66 -4.75 -1.26 9.20
N GLY A 67 -4.01 -2.17 8.58
CA GLY A 67 -4.07 -3.58 8.93
C GLY A 67 -2.66 -4.11 9.16
N LEU A 68 -2.50 -4.92 10.18
CA LEU A 68 -1.23 -5.57 10.45
C LEU A 68 -1.33 -7.02 10.00
N TYR A 69 -0.41 -7.43 9.13
CA TYR A 69 -0.38 -8.77 8.56
C TYR A 69 0.90 -9.50 8.94
N LYS A 70 0.77 -10.81 9.05
CA LYS A 70 1.92 -11.67 9.25
C LYS A 70 1.71 -12.92 8.40
N ASP A 71 2.65 -13.18 7.49
CA ASP A 71 2.59 -14.34 6.58
C ASP A 71 1.25 -14.44 5.84
N GLY A 72 0.71 -13.29 5.44
CA GLY A 72 -0.54 -13.23 4.71
C GLY A 72 -1.79 -13.18 5.58
N ASN A 73 -1.66 -13.36 6.88
CA ASN A 73 -2.79 -13.38 7.80
C ASN A 73 -3.00 -12.04 8.48
N LEU A 74 -4.23 -11.58 8.50
CA LEU A 74 -4.59 -10.31 9.17
C LEU A 74 -4.60 -10.55 10.68
N ILE A 75 -3.78 -9.78 11.40
CA ILE A 75 -3.66 -9.89 12.85
C ILE A 75 -4.53 -8.87 13.56
N SER A 76 -4.53 -7.64 13.07
CA SER A 76 -5.31 -6.56 13.67
C SER A 76 -5.60 -5.51 12.61
N TYR A 77 -6.62 -4.70 12.84
CA TYR A 77 -6.97 -3.64 11.91
C TYR A 77 -7.60 -2.48 12.66
N LYS A 78 -7.60 -1.31 11.99
CA LYS A 78 -8.18 -0.10 12.54
C LYS A 78 -8.69 0.75 11.38
N TYR A 79 -9.81 1.41 11.59
CA TYR A 79 -10.44 2.27 10.59
C TYR A 79 -10.64 3.67 11.13
N TRP A 80 -10.59 4.65 10.25
CA TRP A 80 -10.83 6.05 10.61
C TRP A 80 -11.86 6.65 9.67
N ASN A 81 -12.56 7.66 10.18
CA ASN A 81 -13.46 8.46 9.37
C ASN A 81 -12.64 9.52 8.62
N ARG A 82 -13.25 10.12 7.63
CA ARG A 82 -12.58 11.11 6.80
C ARG A 82 -12.07 12.31 7.60
N ASP A 83 -12.68 12.62 8.73
CA ASP A 83 -12.27 13.73 9.60
C ASP A 83 -11.12 13.37 10.54
N GLY A 84 -10.64 12.13 10.48
CA GLY A 84 -9.54 11.67 11.31
C GLY A 84 -9.95 10.98 12.60
N SER A 85 -11.24 10.96 12.92
CA SER A 85 -11.71 10.28 14.13
C SER A 85 -11.73 8.76 13.91
N VAL A 86 -11.53 8.01 14.98
CA VAL A 86 -11.54 6.54 14.90
C VAL A 86 -12.96 6.05 14.60
N LYS A 87 -13.06 5.15 13.64
CA LYS A 87 -14.34 4.54 13.28
C LYS A 87 -14.55 3.33 14.17
N GLU A 88 -15.67 3.32 14.86
CA GLU A 88 -16.01 2.23 15.77
C GLU A 88 -16.91 1.19 15.13
#